data_ca75554ab5959800426219bd336b68dd
#
_entry.id   ca75554ab5959800426219bd336b68dd
#
_cell.length_a   1.000
_cell.length_b   1.000
_cell.length_c   1.000
_cell.angle_alpha   90.00
_cell.angle_beta   90.00
_cell.angle_gamma   90.00
#
_symmetry.space_group_name_H-M   'P 1'
#
loop_
_entity.id
_entity.type
_entity.pdbx_description
1 polymer ?
#
loop_
_entity_poly.entity_id
_entity_poly.type
_entity_poly.pdbx_seq_one_letter_code
_entity_poly.pdbx_strand_id
1 'polypeptide(L)'
;MAKNAPWRDKRPSCLSSIRCAGQGLDQERALMHPLPTLEFENCELKRATISRYSLVKFDGNFYLIPDTYRPRYITLKMLVDRIEFLDGNDIIAVHRRLAGNQKYSLDIAHYIKTFHRKPGALPNSRVLAQADELIRDAFNRYYANDPKISAYS
;
A
#
# COMPACT_ATOMS: atom_id res chain seq x y z
N MET A 1 -14.27 -34.96 -45.08
CA MET A 1 -13.09 -35.79 -44.74
C MET A 1 -12.08 -34.89 -44.02
N ALA A 2 -12.14 -34.86 -42.70
CA ALA A 2 -11.21 -34.09 -41.85
C ALA A 2 -10.12 -35.05 -41.36
N LYS A 3 -8.87 -34.79 -41.71
CA LYS A 3 -7.72 -35.58 -41.27
C LYS A 3 -7.23 -35.01 -39.95
N ASN A 4 -7.55 -35.70 -38.84
CA ASN A 4 -6.94 -35.51 -37.54
C ASN A 4 -5.43 -35.78 -37.63
N ALA A 5 -4.63 -34.78 -37.44
CA ALA A 5 -3.22 -34.93 -37.20
C ALA A 5 -3.01 -35.31 -35.72
N PRO A 6 -2.34 -36.45 -35.42
CA PRO A 6 -2.05 -36.79 -34.05
C PRO A 6 -0.94 -35.90 -33.55
N TRP A 7 -1.21 -35.16 -32.45
CA TRP A 7 -0.22 -34.52 -31.61
C TRP A 7 0.66 -35.60 -31.00
N ARG A 8 1.69 -36.03 -31.68
CA ARG A 8 2.75 -36.80 -31.05
C ARG A 8 3.63 -35.85 -30.25
N ASP A 9 3.37 -35.85 -28.99
CA ASP A 9 4.23 -35.31 -27.96
C ASP A 9 5.65 -35.95 -28.11
N LYS A 10 6.51 -35.30 -28.84
CA LYS A 10 7.93 -35.64 -28.90
C LYS A 10 8.64 -35.00 -27.72
N ARG A 11 8.24 -35.38 -26.51
CA ARG A 11 9.10 -35.12 -25.37
C ARG A 11 10.37 -35.93 -25.51
N PRO A 12 11.55 -35.32 -25.41
CA PRO A 12 12.77 -36.07 -25.47
C PRO A 12 12.78 -37.10 -24.32
N SER A 13 13.11 -38.33 -24.64
CA SER A 13 13.11 -39.47 -23.72
C SER A 13 14.28 -39.41 -22.67
N CYS A 14 14.64 -38.24 -22.17
CA CYS A 14 15.66 -38.12 -21.16
C CYS A 14 15.25 -38.63 -19.77
N LEU A 15 13.96 -39.00 -19.60
CA LEU A 15 13.45 -39.57 -18.34
C LEU A 15 13.42 -41.11 -18.33
N SER A 16 13.89 -41.77 -19.36
CA SER A 16 13.84 -43.25 -19.47
C SER A 16 14.79 -43.98 -18.48
N SER A 17 15.72 -43.27 -17.86
CA SER A 17 16.63 -43.84 -16.85
C SER A 17 16.14 -43.67 -15.40
N ILE A 18 15.08 -42.91 -15.17
CA ILE A 18 14.53 -42.66 -13.82
C ILE A 18 13.38 -43.64 -13.57
N ARG A 19 13.60 -44.64 -12.73
CA ARG A 19 12.62 -45.69 -12.47
C ARG A 19 11.40 -45.25 -11.66
N CYS A 20 11.46 -44.11 -10.98
CA CYS A 20 10.30 -43.49 -10.32
C CYS A 20 10.51 -41.99 -10.15
N ALA A 21 9.41 -41.21 -10.06
CA ALA A 21 9.43 -39.78 -9.89
C ALA A 21 10.16 -39.34 -8.59
N GLY A 22 10.11 -40.15 -7.53
CA GLY A 22 10.80 -39.89 -6.27
C GLY A 22 12.31 -39.85 -6.42
N GLN A 23 12.90 -40.79 -7.14
CA GLN A 23 14.35 -40.82 -7.35
C GLN A 23 14.85 -39.64 -8.19
N GLY A 24 14.03 -39.19 -9.15
CA GLY A 24 14.31 -37.97 -9.93
C GLY A 24 14.31 -36.72 -9.04
N LEU A 25 13.36 -36.63 -8.17
CA LEU A 25 13.22 -35.51 -7.24
C LEU A 25 14.41 -35.43 -6.25
N ASP A 26 14.87 -36.55 -5.75
CA ASP A 26 16.02 -36.60 -4.83
C ASP A 26 17.32 -36.17 -5.51
N GLN A 27 17.49 -36.52 -6.77
CA GLN A 27 18.63 -36.08 -7.58
C GLN A 27 18.57 -34.58 -7.88
N GLU A 28 17.37 -34.07 -8.21
CA GLU A 28 17.16 -32.63 -8.42
C GLU A 28 17.38 -31.82 -7.16
N ARG A 29 16.90 -32.29 -6.01
CA ARG A 29 17.11 -31.63 -4.71
C ARG A 29 18.60 -31.47 -4.36
N ALA A 30 19.43 -32.45 -4.70
CA ALA A 30 20.87 -32.38 -4.47
C ALA A 30 21.56 -31.28 -5.31
N LEU A 31 20.95 -30.90 -6.44
CA LEU A 31 21.45 -29.87 -7.35
C LEU A 31 20.80 -28.50 -7.14
N MET A 32 19.70 -28.44 -6.39
CA MET A 32 19.02 -27.19 -6.07
C MET A 32 19.84 -26.34 -5.10
N HIS A 33 19.88 -25.04 -5.36
CA HIS A 33 20.38 -24.10 -4.38
C HIS A 33 19.44 -24.01 -3.18
N PRO A 34 19.96 -23.82 -1.95
CA PRO A 34 19.13 -23.60 -0.79
C PRO A 34 18.26 -22.34 -1.02
N LEU A 35 17.03 -22.38 -0.53
CA LEU A 35 16.15 -21.21 -0.58
C LEU A 35 16.79 -20.05 0.19
N PRO A 36 16.67 -18.81 -0.32
CA PRO A 36 17.14 -17.65 0.41
C PRO A 36 16.47 -17.56 1.77
N THR A 37 17.21 -17.17 2.79
CA THR A 37 16.72 -17.04 4.17
C THR A 37 15.65 -15.93 4.30
N LEU A 38 15.66 -14.96 3.38
CA LEU A 38 14.68 -13.89 3.33
C LEU A 38 13.50 -14.33 2.46
N GLU A 39 12.30 -14.24 3.02
CA GLU A 39 11.08 -14.45 2.26
C GLU A 39 10.94 -13.37 1.16
N PHE A 40 10.62 -13.81 -0.05
CA PHE A 40 10.33 -12.89 -1.14
C PHE A 40 8.93 -12.30 -0.92
N GLU A 41 8.87 -11.01 -0.65
CA GLU A 41 7.60 -10.31 -0.55
C GLU A 41 6.99 -10.13 -1.95
N ASN A 42 5.78 -10.67 -2.13
CA ASN A 42 5.01 -10.44 -3.35
C ASN A 42 4.45 -9.02 -3.34
N CYS A 43 5.17 -8.09 -3.92
CA CYS A 43 4.80 -6.69 -3.99
C CYS A 43 5.06 -6.11 -5.40
N GLU A 44 4.29 -5.11 -5.76
CA GLU A 44 4.50 -4.30 -6.97
C GLU A 44 4.95 -2.90 -6.56
N LEU A 45 5.99 -2.38 -7.24
CA LEU A 45 6.48 -1.02 -7.01
C LEU A 45 5.96 -0.09 -8.09
N LYS A 46 5.36 1.03 -7.68
CA LYS A 46 4.91 2.11 -8.59
C LYS A 46 5.35 3.47 -8.07
N ARG A 47 5.59 4.38 -9.00
CA ARG A 47 5.86 5.78 -8.64
C ARG A 47 4.59 6.59 -8.76
N ALA A 48 4.29 7.41 -7.77
CA ALA A 48 3.12 8.28 -7.74
C ALA A 48 3.48 9.73 -7.44
N THR A 49 2.58 10.63 -7.82
CA THR A 49 2.72 12.07 -7.57
C THR A 49 1.93 12.45 -6.34
N ILE A 50 2.52 13.30 -5.51
CA ILE A 50 1.91 13.85 -4.32
C ILE A 50 1.24 15.18 -4.68
N SER A 51 -0.01 15.35 -4.28
CA SER A 51 -0.73 16.62 -4.43
C SER A 51 -0.26 17.63 -3.38
N ARG A 52 -0.62 18.93 -3.60
CA ARG A 52 -0.34 20.02 -2.64
C ARG A 52 -1.00 19.82 -1.26
N TYR A 53 -1.93 18.89 -1.16
CA TYR A 53 -2.64 18.53 0.08
C TYR A 53 -2.09 17.26 0.72
N SER A 54 -0.87 16.85 0.37
CA SER A 54 -0.23 15.61 0.84
C SER A 54 -1.05 14.35 0.56
N LEU A 55 -1.86 14.38 -0.50
CA LEU A 55 -2.64 13.24 -0.96
C LEU A 55 -1.98 12.58 -2.16
N VAL A 56 -1.92 11.28 -2.14
CA VAL A 56 -1.52 10.44 -3.26
C VAL A 56 -2.75 9.75 -3.83
N LYS A 57 -2.98 9.91 -5.13
CA LYS A 57 -4.06 9.22 -5.84
C LYS A 57 -3.52 7.91 -6.40
N PHE A 58 -4.14 6.81 -5.99
CA PHE A 58 -3.82 5.48 -6.48
C PHE A 58 -5.08 4.60 -6.57
N ASP A 59 -5.23 3.86 -7.67
CA ASP A 59 -6.35 2.95 -7.93
C ASP A 59 -7.74 3.60 -7.67
N GLY A 60 -7.88 4.87 -8.12
CA GLY A 60 -9.09 5.67 -7.93
C GLY A 60 -9.31 6.19 -6.51
N ASN A 61 -8.49 5.82 -5.54
CA ASN A 61 -8.57 6.20 -4.13
C ASN A 61 -7.49 7.22 -3.75
N PHE A 62 -7.67 7.86 -2.58
CA PHE A 62 -6.78 8.90 -2.07
C PHE A 62 -6.21 8.48 -0.72
N TYR A 63 -4.89 8.58 -0.59
CA TYR A 63 -4.14 8.20 0.60
C TYR A 63 -3.38 9.41 1.13
N LEU A 64 -3.51 9.68 2.42
CA LEU A 64 -2.85 10.79 3.06
C LEU A 64 -1.46 10.38 3.53
N ILE A 65 -0.45 11.15 3.16
CA ILE A 65 0.91 11.01 3.69
C ILE A 65 1.22 12.16 4.66
N PRO A 66 2.24 12.04 5.52
CA PRO A 66 2.62 13.11 6.43
C PRO A 66 2.87 14.43 5.71
N ASP A 67 2.29 15.53 6.21
CA ASP A 67 2.41 16.88 5.66
C ASP A 67 3.82 17.46 5.76
N THR A 68 4.67 16.82 6.53
CA THR A 68 6.11 17.13 6.63
C THR A 68 6.91 16.64 5.44
N TYR A 69 6.39 15.66 4.70
CA TYR A 69 7.02 15.12 3.51
C TYR A 69 6.78 16.06 2.31
N ARG A 70 7.85 16.64 1.77
CA ARG A 70 7.78 17.69 0.74
C ARG A 70 8.08 17.25 -0.70
N PRO A 71 8.76 16.13 -0.98
CA PRO A 71 9.04 15.72 -2.34
C PRO A 71 7.77 15.59 -3.18
N ARG A 72 7.91 15.80 -4.49
CA ARG A 72 6.80 15.73 -5.45
C ARG A 72 6.37 14.30 -5.78
N TYR A 73 7.28 13.35 -5.60
CA TYR A 73 7.07 11.96 -5.97
C TYR A 73 7.36 11.05 -4.79
N ILE A 74 6.67 9.92 -4.76
CA ILE A 74 6.85 8.89 -3.75
C ILE A 74 6.75 7.52 -4.43
N THR A 75 7.46 6.53 -3.91
CA THR A 75 7.35 5.15 -4.36
C THR A 75 6.27 4.43 -3.55
N LEU A 76 5.38 3.75 -4.23
CA LEU A 76 4.36 2.89 -3.64
C LEU A 76 4.83 1.46 -3.72
N LYS A 77 4.89 0.77 -2.59
CA LYS A 77 5.04 -0.68 -2.49
C LYS A 77 3.66 -1.26 -2.18
N MET A 78 3.11 -1.93 -3.17
CA MET A 78 1.77 -2.47 -3.08
C MET A 78 1.84 -3.92 -2.67
N LEU A 79 1.27 -4.21 -1.53
CA LEU A 79 1.01 -5.57 -1.05
C LEU A 79 -0.47 -5.91 -1.27
N VAL A 80 -0.87 -7.11 -0.92
CA VAL A 80 -2.25 -7.60 -1.11
C VAL A 80 -3.25 -6.80 -0.27
N ASP A 81 -2.89 -6.52 0.98
CA ASP A 81 -3.76 -5.94 2.01
C ASP A 81 -3.47 -4.46 2.30
N ARG A 82 -2.25 -3.99 2.02
CA ARG A 82 -1.76 -2.66 2.36
C ARG A 82 -0.91 -2.03 1.27
N ILE A 83 -0.73 -0.74 1.37
CA ILE A 83 0.15 0.06 0.54
C ILE A 83 1.15 0.76 1.46
N GLU A 84 2.42 0.59 1.18
CA GLU A 84 3.51 1.26 1.87
C GLU A 84 4.05 2.38 0.97
N PHE A 85 4.21 3.57 1.55
CA PHE A 85 4.72 4.75 0.88
C PHE A 85 6.18 4.91 1.26
N LEU A 86 7.09 4.81 0.26
CA LEU A 86 8.52 4.74 0.45
C LEU A 86 9.24 5.96 -0.12
N ASP A 87 10.23 6.44 0.62
CA ASP A 87 11.26 7.35 0.11
C ASP A 87 12.63 6.65 0.19
N GLY A 88 13.10 6.16 -0.96
CA GLY A 88 14.24 5.24 -0.98
C GLY A 88 13.89 3.94 -0.24
N ASN A 89 14.55 3.71 0.89
CA ASN A 89 14.32 2.54 1.75
C ASN A 89 13.44 2.85 2.97
N ASP A 90 13.12 4.12 3.20
CA ASP A 90 12.38 4.54 4.40
C ASP A 90 10.87 4.48 4.16
N ILE A 91 10.14 3.90 5.10
CA ILE A 91 8.68 3.86 5.08
C ILE A 91 8.15 5.17 5.68
N ILE A 92 7.48 5.96 4.86
CA ILE A 92 6.90 7.25 5.23
C ILE A 92 5.49 7.10 5.81
N ALA A 93 4.69 6.22 5.22
CA ALA A 93 3.33 5.92 5.66
C ALA A 93 2.92 4.51 5.23
N VAL A 94 1.99 3.92 5.98
CA VAL A 94 1.36 2.64 5.66
C VAL A 94 -0.14 2.81 5.75
N HIS A 95 -0.85 2.39 4.71
CA HIS A 95 -2.31 2.44 4.68
C HIS A 95 -2.88 1.10 4.25
N ARG A 96 -4.04 0.75 4.79
CA ARG A 96 -4.81 -0.38 4.30
C ARG A 96 -5.28 -0.10 2.87
N ARG A 97 -5.16 -1.08 1.98
CA ARG A 97 -5.65 -0.97 0.62
C ARG A 97 -7.17 -0.82 0.60
N LEU A 98 -7.66 0.24 -0.02
CA LEU A 98 -9.09 0.50 -0.14
C LEU A 98 -9.65 -0.19 -1.38
N ALA A 99 -10.76 -0.91 -1.23
CA ALA A 99 -11.52 -1.45 -2.35
C ALA A 99 -12.56 -0.45 -2.84
N GLY A 100 -12.73 -0.33 -4.15
CA GLY A 100 -13.64 0.61 -4.80
C GLY A 100 -12.95 1.92 -5.19
N ASN A 101 -13.73 2.93 -5.57
CA ASN A 101 -13.25 4.20 -6.09
C ASN A 101 -13.62 5.38 -5.19
N GLN A 102 -12.87 6.48 -5.30
CA GLN A 102 -13.10 7.78 -4.66
C GLN A 102 -13.17 7.75 -3.12
N LYS A 103 -12.56 6.73 -2.52
CA LYS A 103 -12.42 6.64 -1.06
C LYS A 103 -11.15 7.34 -0.60
N TYR A 104 -11.17 7.77 0.67
CA TYR A 104 -10.05 8.44 1.31
C TYR A 104 -9.57 7.59 2.49
N SER A 105 -8.27 7.35 2.57
CA SER A 105 -7.60 6.82 3.76
C SER A 105 -6.84 7.98 4.39
N LEU A 106 -7.40 8.52 5.46
CA LEU A 106 -6.89 9.70 6.15
C LEU A 106 -6.44 9.32 7.55
N ASP A 107 -5.23 9.72 7.91
CA ASP A 107 -4.72 9.60 9.27
C ASP A 107 -4.51 11.00 9.83
N ILE A 108 -5.18 11.30 10.95
CA ILE A 108 -5.09 12.62 11.60
C ILE A 108 -3.66 12.92 12.07
N ALA A 109 -2.89 11.89 12.44
CA ALA A 109 -1.52 12.03 12.87
C ALA A 109 -0.64 12.70 11.80
N HIS A 110 -0.93 12.48 10.52
CA HIS A 110 -0.21 13.06 9.40
C HIS A 110 -0.40 14.57 9.25
N TYR A 111 -1.48 15.13 9.84
CA TYR A 111 -1.82 16.56 9.77
C TYR A 111 -1.58 17.35 11.06
N ILE A 112 -1.14 16.70 12.14
CA ILE A 112 -0.98 17.35 13.45
C ILE A 112 -0.20 18.67 13.35
N LYS A 113 0.92 18.68 12.61
CA LYS A 113 1.74 19.90 12.48
C LYS A 113 1.04 21.02 11.74
N THR A 114 0.25 20.70 10.72
CA THR A 114 -0.56 21.69 9.99
C THR A 114 -1.66 22.25 10.87
N PHE A 115 -2.32 21.42 11.67
CA PHE A 115 -3.35 21.88 12.60
C PHE A 115 -2.78 22.77 13.70
N HIS A 116 -1.59 22.49 14.19
CA HIS A 116 -0.90 23.39 15.13
C HIS A 116 -0.66 24.78 14.55
N ARG A 117 -0.38 24.88 13.25
CA ARG A 117 -0.15 26.18 12.59
C ARG A 117 -1.43 26.89 12.20
N LYS A 118 -2.51 26.13 11.92
CA LYS A 118 -3.79 26.66 11.41
C LYS A 118 -4.95 25.98 12.12
N PRO A 119 -5.18 26.24 13.40
CA PRO A 119 -6.22 25.57 14.19
C PRO A 119 -7.64 25.79 13.62
N GLY A 120 -7.92 26.95 13.00
CA GLY A 120 -9.20 27.23 12.37
C GLY A 120 -9.53 26.40 11.12
N ALA A 121 -8.56 25.66 10.56
CA ALA A 121 -8.81 24.75 9.44
C ALA A 121 -9.34 23.39 9.88
N LEU A 122 -9.25 23.06 11.16
CA LEU A 122 -9.56 21.74 11.71
C LEU A 122 -11.07 21.42 11.68
N PRO A 123 -12.00 22.34 12.06
CA PRO A 123 -13.43 22.05 12.11
C PRO A 123 -14.00 21.58 10.77
N ASN A 124 -13.51 22.15 9.66
CA ASN A 124 -13.98 21.86 8.31
C ASN A 124 -13.12 20.84 7.57
N SER A 125 -12.18 20.16 8.26
CA SER A 125 -11.29 19.21 7.63
C SER A 125 -11.95 17.85 7.42
N ARG A 126 -11.78 17.27 6.23
CA ARG A 126 -12.20 15.90 5.95
C ARG A 126 -11.48 14.88 6.85
N VAL A 127 -10.28 15.22 7.31
CA VAL A 127 -9.47 14.38 8.19
C VAL A 127 -10.16 14.22 9.54
N LEU A 128 -10.68 15.30 10.12
CA LEU A 128 -11.45 15.24 11.36
C LEU A 128 -12.76 14.51 11.18
N ALA A 129 -13.45 14.70 10.04
CA ALA A 129 -14.72 14.03 9.76
C ALA A 129 -14.57 12.49 9.67
N GLN A 130 -13.40 12.00 9.26
CA GLN A 130 -13.08 10.57 9.17
C GLN A 130 -12.29 10.05 10.38
N ALA A 131 -11.94 10.91 11.32
CA ALA A 131 -11.25 10.52 12.54
C ALA A 131 -12.16 9.69 13.45
N ASP A 132 -11.55 8.92 14.34
CA ASP A 132 -12.23 8.13 15.34
C ASP A 132 -13.12 9.01 16.24
N GLU A 133 -14.22 8.44 16.73
CA GLU A 133 -15.21 9.14 17.57
C GLU A 133 -14.57 9.81 18.79
N LEU A 134 -13.62 9.10 19.42
CA LEU A 134 -12.86 9.64 20.56
C LEU A 134 -12.10 10.91 20.20
N ILE A 135 -11.52 10.97 19.01
CA ILE A 135 -10.77 12.15 18.55
C ILE A 135 -11.72 13.29 18.24
N ARG A 136 -12.86 13.01 17.62
CA ARG A 136 -13.91 14.01 17.35
C ARG A 136 -14.50 14.59 18.63
N ASP A 137 -14.74 13.75 19.63
CA ASP A 137 -15.24 14.18 20.93
C ASP A 137 -14.19 15.00 21.69
N ALA A 138 -12.94 14.58 21.68
CA ALA A 138 -11.86 15.36 22.26
C ALA A 138 -11.73 16.72 21.56
N PHE A 139 -11.85 16.77 20.24
CA PHE A 139 -11.87 18.01 19.49
C PHE A 139 -13.06 18.90 19.91
N ASN A 140 -14.26 18.37 19.95
CA ASN A 140 -15.46 19.11 20.32
C ASN A 140 -15.36 19.68 21.73
N ARG A 141 -14.78 18.96 22.70
CA ARG A 141 -14.59 19.43 24.07
C ARG A 141 -13.55 20.53 24.19
N TYR A 142 -12.42 20.40 23.47
CA TYR A 142 -11.30 21.32 23.58
C TYR A 142 -11.44 22.56 22.72
N TYR A 143 -11.90 22.41 21.50
CA TYR A 143 -11.89 23.44 20.48
C TYR A 143 -13.21 24.16 20.28
N ALA A 144 -14.35 23.53 20.58
CA ALA A 144 -15.66 24.20 20.52
C ALA A 144 -15.80 25.32 21.54
N ASN A 145 -15.02 25.25 22.64
CA ASN A 145 -15.00 26.25 23.70
C ASN A 145 -13.87 27.27 23.56
N ASP A 146 -13.02 27.18 22.53
CA ASP A 146 -11.94 28.15 22.32
C ASP A 146 -12.46 29.37 21.53
N PRO A 147 -12.52 30.57 22.13
CA PRO A 147 -13.03 31.77 21.50
C PRO A 147 -12.22 32.21 20.23
N LYS A 148 -10.98 31.75 20.10
CA LYS A 148 -10.16 32.02 18.92
C LYS A 148 -10.60 31.23 17.70
N ILE A 149 -11.29 30.10 17.86
CA ILE A 149 -11.77 29.25 16.76
C ILE A 149 -13.19 29.58 16.38
N SER A 150 -14.04 29.95 17.32
CA SER A 150 -15.41 30.38 17.04
C SER A 150 -15.48 31.69 16.21
N ALA A 151 -14.41 32.47 16.17
CA ALA A 151 -14.33 33.69 15.34
C ALA A 151 -14.08 33.43 13.83
N TYR A 152 -13.82 32.18 13.43
CA TYR A 152 -13.58 31.78 12.04
C TYR A 152 -14.68 30.90 11.44
N SER A 153 -15.83 30.76 12.13
CA SER A 153 -17.00 29.99 11.68
C SER A 153 -17.98 30.86 10.91
#